data_aa4b07f717b6c8845a33522d837baaf1
#
_entry.id   aa4b07f717b6c8845a33522d837baaf1
#
_cell.length_a   1.000
_cell.length_b   1.000
_cell.length_c   1.000
_cell.angle_alpha   90.00
_cell.angle_beta   90.00
_cell.angle_gamma   90.00
#
_symmetry.space_group_name_H-M   'P 1'
#
loop_
_entity.id
_entity.type
_entity.pdbx_description
1 polymer ?
#
loop_
_entity_poly.entity_id
_entity_poly.type
_entity_poly.pdbx_seq_one_letter_code
_entity_poly.pdbx_strand_id
1 'polypeptide(L)'
;MKATFTMNEGEPLPTKLIQWDNFIQGFQPSELIVIAGRPGMGKTTFALSMIRRMAFDQKIPCALFSMEMNSAQVIQRLGINTNNTSLFINDSPLLTVLELQSKARKLVSEDGVKVIFIDYLQLFGMPLNVKGLFETIAEERSYILCRLKLLSLELNVPIIVLSQLNCPVDEKRIRPDLADFRDSQSAIELCADKVCFIHRPEYYHLDGGAEFIIHDIRKKKPLTLTFQFENIYDNNK
;
A
#
# COMPACT_ATOMS: atom_id res chain seq x y z
N MET A 1 19.62 2.24 23.37
CA MET A 1 20.39 2.42 22.12
C MET A 1 19.40 2.29 20.97
N LYS A 2 19.10 3.38 20.25
CA LYS A 2 18.32 3.29 18.99
C LYS A 2 19.23 2.59 17.97
N ALA A 3 18.82 1.43 17.47
CA ALA A 3 19.54 0.79 16.37
C ALA A 3 19.44 1.73 15.16
N THR A 4 20.57 2.30 14.77
CA THR A 4 20.64 3.21 13.62
C THR A 4 20.67 2.35 12.37
N PHE A 5 19.54 2.28 11.67
CA PHE A 5 19.49 1.67 10.36
C PHE A 5 20.14 2.66 9.37
N THR A 6 21.32 2.31 8.86
CA THR A 6 22.04 3.12 7.90
C THR A 6 21.83 2.56 6.50
N MET A 7 20.90 3.17 5.74
CA MET A 7 20.86 3.06 4.28
C MET A 7 21.31 4.39 3.68
N ASN A 8 21.93 4.33 2.52
CA ASN A 8 22.24 5.53 1.76
C ASN A 8 20.93 6.17 1.28
N GLU A 9 20.87 7.49 1.31
CA GLU A 9 19.72 8.21 0.77
C GLU A 9 19.55 7.89 -0.72
N GLY A 10 18.35 7.49 -1.11
CA GLY A 10 18.03 7.17 -2.51
C GLY A 10 18.13 5.70 -2.91
N GLU A 11 18.53 4.80 -2.01
CA GLU A 11 18.53 3.37 -2.29
C GLU A 11 17.11 2.76 -2.15
N PRO A 12 16.76 1.77 -3.01
CA PRO A 12 15.52 1.05 -2.89
C PRO A 12 15.38 0.32 -1.56
N LEU A 13 14.19 0.34 -0.96
CA LEU A 13 13.90 -0.38 0.28
C LEU A 13 13.55 -1.85 -0.04
N PRO A 14 14.35 -2.83 0.40
CA PRO A 14 14.04 -4.23 0.17
C PRO A 14 12.87 -4.67 1.05
N THR A 15 11.93 -5.41 0.47
CA THR A 15 10.77 -5.94 1.20
C THR A 15 11.06 -7.28 1.86
N LYS A 16 12.16 -7.94 1.49
CA LYS A 16 12.49 -9.35 1.83
C LYS A 16 11.49 -10.37 1.30
N LEU A 17 10.60 -9.96 0.43
CA LEU A 17 9.82 -10.86 -0.38
C LEU A 17 10.57 -11.05 -1.70
N ILE A 18 11.40 -12.10 -1.78
CA ILE A 18 12.39 -12.29 -2.85
C ILE A 18 11.77 -12.16 -4.25
N GLN A 19 10.62 -12.80 -4.46
CA GLN A 19 9.93 -12.72 -5.75
C GLN A 19 9.51 -11.30 -6.08
N TRP A 20 9.01 -10.56 -5.10
CA TRP A 20 8.63 -9.16 -5.25
C TRP A 20 9.85 -8.27 -5.53
N ASP A 21 10.89 -8.39 -4.72
CA ASP A 21 12.10 -7.57 -4.85
C ASP A 21 12.84 -7.82 -6.17
N ASN A 22 12.86 -9.06 -6.68
CA ASN A 22 13.42 -9.40 -7.99
C ASN A 22 12.71 -8.68 -9.14
N PHE A 23 11.42 -8.37 -8.99
CA PHE A 23 10.61 -7.76 -10.05
C PHE A 23 10.52 -6.25 -9.95
N ILE A 24 10.28 -5.69 -8.76
CA ILE A 24 10.13 -4.26 -8.56
C ILE A 24 11.39 -3.59 -7.99
N GLN A 25 12.42 -4.39 -7.70
CA GLN A 25 13.70 -3.93 -7.13
C GLN A 25 13.52 -3.19 -5.78
N GLY A 26 12.58 -3.66 -4.96
CA GLY A 26 12.20 -2.99 -3.72
C GLY A 26 11.33 -1.75 -3.93
N PHE A 27 11.01 -1.05 -2.87
CA PHE A 27 10.27 0.21 -2.94
C PHE A 27 11.23 1.36 -3.21
N GLN A 28 11.04 2.05 -4.33
CA GLN A 28 11.88 3.20 -4.68
C GLN A 28 11.45 4.44 -3.88
N PRO A 29 12.37 5.31 -3.50
CA PRO A 29 12.04 6.61 -2.93
C PRO A 29 11.06 7.39 -3.82
N SER A 30 10.18 8.15 -3.20
CA SER A 30 9.20 9.00 -3.90
C SER A 30 8.16 8.27 -4.75
N GLU A 31 8.08 6.92 -4.69
CA GLU A 31 7.02 6.18 -5.40
C GLU A 31 5.70 6.20 -4.67
N LEU A 32 4.61 6.34 -5.43
CA LEU A 32 3.26 6.01 -5.02
C LEU A 32 2.86 4.68 -5.64
N ILE A 33 2.65 3.67 -4.80
CA ILE A 33 2.29 2.31 -5.21
C ILE A 33 0.86 2.02 -4.73
N VAL A 34 -0.01 1.63 -5.67
CA VAL A 34 -1.38 1.24 -5.36
C VAL A 34 -1.47 -0.28 -5.35
N ILE A 35 -1.87 -0.86 -4.21
CA ILE A 35 -2.16 -2.29 -4.10
C ILE A 35 -3.67 -2.46 -4.12
N ALA A 36 -4.20 -3.01 -5.19
CA ALA A 36 -5.62 -3.14 -5.45
C ALA A 36 -6.10 -4.59 -5.45
N GLY A 37 -7.37 -4.78 -5.18
CA GLY A 37 -8.00 -6.09 -5.27
C GLY A 37 -9.43 -6.05 -4.74
N ARG A 38 -10.23 -7.03 -5.16
CA ARG A 38 -11.60 -7.19 -4.67
C ARG A 38 -11.63 -7.52 -3.17
N PRO A 39 -12.76 -7.39 -2.48
CA PRO A 39 -12.90 -7.83 -1.09
C PRO A 39 -12.38 -9.26 -0.87
N GLY A 40 -11.75 -9.52 0.26
CA GLY A 40 -11.26 -10.87 0.61
C GLY A 40 -9.96 -11.32 -0.08
N MET A 41 -9.44 -10.61 -1.08
CA MET A 41 -8.24 -11.02 -1.83
C MET A 41 -6.93 -10.94 -1.03
N GLY A 42 -6.92 -10.39 0.19
CA GLY A 42 -5.76 -10.41 1.08
C GLY A 42 -4.86 -9.18 1.00
N LYS A 43 -5.36 -8.02 0.55
CA LYS A 43 -4.60 -6.75 0.49
C LYS A 43 -3.94 -6.39 1.82
N THR A 44 -4.75 -6.28 2.88
CA THR A 44 -4.27 -5.96 4.24
C THR A 44 -3.27 -7.00 4.74
N THR A 45 -3.54 -8.28 4.52
CA THR A 45 -2.66 -9.39 4.85
C THR A 45 -1.28 -9.23 4.19
N PHE A 46 -1.27 -8.90 2.91
CA PHE A 46 -0.04 -8.67 2.15
C PHE A 46 0.74 -7.45 2.68
N ALA A 47 0.04 -6.32 2.90
CA ALA A 47 0.67 -5.13 3.46
C ALA A 47 1.28 -5.40 4.85
N LEU A 48 0.55 -6.10 5.73
CA LEU A 48 1.05 -6.46 7.06
C LEU A 48 2.25 -7.41 6.99
N SER A 49 2.29 -8.34 6.03
CA SER A 49 3.46 -9.22 5.86
C SER A 49 4.71 -8.43 5.45
N MET A 50 4.58 -7.43 4.57
CA MET A 50 5.67 -6.53 4.21
C MET A 50 6.12 -5.69 5.42
N ILE A 51 5.17 -5.08 6.14
CA ILE A 51 5.47 -4.31 7.35
C ILE A 51 6.22 -5.16 8.36
N ARG A 52 5.80 -6.43 8.58
CA ARG A 52 6.48 -7.34 9.49
C ARG A 52 7.93 -7.54 9.07
N ARG A 53 8.20 -7.89 7.81
CA ARG A 53 9.55 -8.11 7.28
C ARG A 53 10.42 -6.85 7.36
N MET A 54 9.86 -5.71 7.02
CA MET A 54 10.60 -4.44 7.04
C MET A 54 10.83 -3.94 8.46
N ALA A 55 9.78 -3.79 9.27
CA ALA A 55 9.89 -3.17 10.59
C ALA A 55 10.53 -4.09 11.64
N PHE A 56 10.27 -5.41 11.59
CA PHE A 56 10.72 -6.32 12.63
C PHE A 56 11.99 -7.08 12.27
N ASP A 57 12.09 -7.58 11.03
CA ASP A 57 13.24 -8.36 10.61
C ASP A 57 14.42 -7.46 10.19
N GLN A 58 14.11 -6.34 9.49
CA GLN A 58 15.14 -5.43 8.96
C GLN A 58 15.30 -4.15 9.79
N LYS A 59 14.42 -3.89 10.76
CA LYS A 59 14.42 -2.65 11.58
C LYS A 59 14.26 -1.36 10.77
N ILE A 60 13.62 -1.45 9.60
CA ILE A 60 13.27 -0.29 8.78
C ILE A 60 12.08 0.41 9.44
N PRO A 61 12.16 1.70 9.80
CA PRO A 61 11.04 2.42 10.38
C PRO A 61 9.88 2.55 9.38
N CYS A 62 8.72 1.96 9.71
CA CYS A 62 7.52 1.95 8.90
C CYS A 62 6.40 2.72 9.59
N ALA A 63 5.55 3.42 8.83
CA ALA A 63 4.29 3.95 9.33
C ALA A 63 3.11 3.22 8.67
N LEU A 64 2.08 2.92 9.46
CA LEU A 64 0.80 2.39 8.99
C LEU A 64 -0.33 3.33 9.42
N PHE A 65 -1.03 3.88 8.44
CA PHE A 65 -2.30 4.57 8.64
C PHE A 65 -3.42 3.57 8.35
N SER A 66 -4.04 3.05 9.42
CA SER A 66 -5.10 2.04 9.35
C SER A 66 -6.43 2.69 9.70
N MET A 67 -7.30 2.83 8.71
CA MET A 67 -8.65 3.37 8.90
C MET A 67 -9.71 2.27 9.03
N GLU A 68 -9.35 1.02 8.77
CA GLU A 68 -10.24 -0.15 8.88
C GLU A 68 -10.05 -0.88 10.21
N MET A 69 -8.81 -1.01 10.68
CA MET A 69 -8.48 -1.76 11.90
C MET A 69 -7.85 -0.84 12.94
N ASN A 70 -8.21 -1.05 14.21
CA ASN A 70 -7.52 -0.39 15.31
C ASN A 70 -6.13 -1.00 15.57
N SER A 71 -5.31 -0.26 16.32
CA SER A 71 -3.92 -0.66 16.62
C SER A 71 -3.82 -2.03 17.28
N ALA A 72 -4.75 -2.39 18.18
CA ALA A 72 -4.74 -3.70 18.84
C ALA A 72 -4.96 -4.84 17.83
N GLN A 73 -5.88 -4.67 16.89
CA GLN A 73 -6.15 -5.65 15.83
C GLN A 73 -4.94 -5.79 14.88
N VAL A 74 -4.28 -4.68 14.54
CA VAL A 74 -3.06 -4.69 13.72
C VAL A 74 -1.97 -5.48 14.42
N ILE A 75 -1.69 -5.20 15.69
CA ILE A 75 -0.67 -5.86 16.51
C ILE A 75 -0.96 -7.37 16.64
N GLN A 76 -2.23 -7.72 16.90
CA GLN A 76 -2.67 -9.10 16.96
C GLN A 76 -2.43 -9.85 15.64
N ARG A 77 -2.78 -9.25 14.50
CA ARG A 77 -2.55 -9.85 13.18
C ARG A 77 -1.08 -9.98 12.81
N LEU A 78 -0.25 -9.06 13.26
CA LEU A 78 1.20 -9.14 13.07
C LEU A 78 1.85 -10.23 13.96
N GLY A 79 1.16 -10.68 15.02
CA GLY A 79 1.68 -11.67 15.96
C GLY A 79 2.93 -11.19 16.70
N ILE A 80 2.97 -9.92 17.08
CA ILE A 80 4.14 -9.26 17.66
C ILE A 80 3.87 -8.77 19.08
N ASN A 81 4.96 -8.68 19.88
CA ASN A 81 4.96 -7.95 21.15
C ASN A 81 5.43 -6.51 20.91
N THR A 82 4.73 -5.54 21.49
CA THR A 82 4.82 -4.10 21.21
C THR A 82 6.13 -3.42 21.65
N ASN A 83 7.02 -4.07 22.36
CA ASN A 83 8.11 -3.42 23.10
C ASN A 83 9.36 -3.03 22.28
N ASN A 84 9.42 -3.30 20.99
CA ASN A 84 10.58 -2.93 20.18
C ASN A 84 10.18 -2.74 18.73
N THR A 85 9.61 -1.59 18.39
CA THR A 85 9.00 -1.43 17.07
C THR A 85 9.57 -0.25 16.29
N SER A 86 10.06 -0.57 15.12
CA SER A 86 10.19 0.40 14.04
C SER A 86 8.85 0.57 13.30
N LEU A 87 7.71 0.36 13.98
CA LEU A 87 6.37 0.48 13.41
C LEU A 87 5.56 1.53 14.17
N PHE A 88 5.11 2.54 13.45
CA PHE A 88 4.21 3.60 13.93
C PHE A 88 2.83 3.34 13.36
N ILE A 89 1.82 3.16 14.22
CA ILE A 89 0.44 2.90 13.81
C ILE A 89 -0.41 4.12 14.15
N ASN A 90 -1.14 4.62 13.15
CA ASN A 90 -2.20 5.60 13.33
C ASN A 90 -3.52 4.96 12.90
N ASP A 91 -4.44 4.79 13.83
CA ASP A 91 -5.75 4.16 13.65
C ASP A 91 -6.91 5.16 13.78
N SER A 92 -6.64 6.44 13.48
CA SER A 92 -7.67 7.47 13.49
C SER A 92 -8.71 7.19 12.40
N PRO A 93 -9.98 6.98 12.73
CA PRO A 93 -11.03 6.82 11.74
C PRO A 93 -11.27 8.15 11.02
N LEU A 94 -11.72 8.10 9.76
CA LEU A 94 -12.06 9.27 8.95
C LEU A 94 -10.91 10.29 8.82
N LEU A 95 -9.67 9.81 8.78
CA LEU A 95 -8.49 10.66 8.59
C LEU A 95 -8.57 11.38 7.24
N THR A 96 -8.41 12.69 7.25
CA THR A 96 -8.30 13.45 5.99
C THR A 96 -6.89 13.33 5.40
N VAL A 97 -6.75 13.52 4.09
CA VAL A 97 -5.43 13.49 3.44
C VAL A 97 -4.51 14.59 3.98
N LEU A 98 -5.04 15.74 4.38
CA LEU A 98 -4.25 16.85 4.96
C LEU A 98 -3.72 16.50 6.36
N GLU A 99 -4.54 15.86 7.19
CA GLU A 99 -4.11 15.38 8.51
C GLU A 99 -3.07 14.28 8.38
N LEU A 100 -3.26 13.34 7.44
CA LEU A 100 -2.25 12.32 7.13
C LEU A 100 -0.93 12.97 6.73
N GLN A 101 -0.95 13.95 5.82
CA GLN A 101 0.25 14.67 5.39
C GLN A 101 0.99 15.31 6.57
N SER A 102 0.27 15.96 7.48
CA SER A 102 0.86 16.57 8.66
C SER A 102 1.53 15.54 9.58
N LYS A 103 0.83 14.44 9.86
CA LYS A 103 1.37 13.34 10.68
C LYS A 103 2.56 12.65 10.01
N ALA A 104 2.49 12.41 8.69
CA ALA A 104 3.55 11.76 7.94
C ALA A 104 4.85 12.59 7.94
N ARG A 105 4.76 13.92 7.75
CA ARG A 105 5.92 14.82 7.85
C ARG A 105 6.61 14.69 9.20
N LYS A 106 5.83 14.68 10.29
CA LYS A 106 6.36 14.52 11.63
C LYS A 106 7.07 13.17 11.82
N LEU A 107 6.42 12.07 11.42
CA LEU A 107 7.00 10.73 11.53
C LEU A 107 8.29 10.58 10.72
N VAL A 108 8.38 11.18 9.53
CA VAL A 108 9.61 11.13 8.71
C VAL A 108 10.71 11.98 9.33
N SER A 109 10.40 13.21 9.77
CA SER A 109 11.42 14.14 10.30
C SER A 109 11.91 13.79 11.70
N GLU A 110 11.03 13.33 12.60
CA GLU A 110 11.34 13.09 14.00
C GLU A 110 11.70 11.62 14.30
N ASP A 111 11.00 10.67 13.64
CA ASP A 111 11.12 9.24 13.91
C ASP A 111 11.86 8.48 12.79
N GLY A 112 12.22 9.16 11.71
CA GLY A 112 13.01 8.60 10.62
C GLY A 112 12.28 7.55 9.79
N VAL A 113 10.94 7.62 9.70
CA VAL A 113 10.13 6.70 8.89
C VAL A 113 10.62 6.68 7.46
N LYS A 114 10.76 5.48 6.89
CA LYS A 114 11.29 5.24 5.54
C LYS A 114 10.24 4.75 4.55
N VAL A 115 9.10 4.29 5.02
CA VAL A 115 7.99 3.81 4.19
C VAL A 115 6.66 4.04 4.88
N ILE A 116 5.64 4.39 4.10
CA ILE A 116 4.30 4.68 4.62
C ILE A 116 3.30 3.75 3.95
N PHE A 117 2.53 3.02 4.76
CA PHE A 117 1.40 2.20 4.33
C PHE A 117 0.08 2.85 4.72
N ILE A 118 -0.93 2.75 3.84
CA ILE A 118 -2.26 3.33 4.04
C ILE A 118 -3.32 2.27 3.73
N ASP A 119 -4.13 1.91 4.70
CA ASP A 119 -5.22 0.93 4.58
C ASP A 119 -6.56 1.58 4.96
N TYR A 120 -7.40 1.98 4.02
CA TYR A 120 -7.31 1.96 2.58
C TYR A 120 -7.91 3.26 1.97
N LEU A 121 -7.64 3.51 0.69
CA LEU A 121 -7.95 4.75 -0.04
C LEU A 121 -9.39 5.25 0.11
N GLN A 122 -10.37 4.36 0.10
CA GLN A 122 -11.79 4.71 0.11
C GLN A 122 -12.33 5.18 1.47
N LEU A 123 -11.53 5.06 2.55
CA LEU A 123 -11.91 5.50 3.89
C LEU A 123 -11.43 6.91 4.25
N PHE A 124 -10.72 7.58 3.35
CA PHE A 124 -10.35 8.97 3.58
C PHE A 124 -11.57 9.88 3.75
N GLY A 125 -11.56 10.68 4.81
CA GLY A 125 -12.46 11.81 4.95
C GLY A 125 -12.03 12.98 4.06
N MET A 126 -13.00 13.78 3.61
CA MET A 126 -12.70 15.01 2.89
C MET A 126 -12.45 16.17 3.86
N PRO A 127 -11.38 16.97 3.68
CA PRO A 127 -11.14 18.15 4.47
C PRO A 127 -12.31 19.15 4.35
N LEU A 128 -12.67 19.80 5.45
CA LEU A 128 -13.82 20.73 5.47
C LEU A 128 -13.71 21.87 4.46
N ASN A 129 -12.49 22.36 4.21
CA ASN A 129 -12.22 23.46 3.28
C ASN A 129 -12.33 23.08 1.81
N VAL A 130 -12.41 21.79 1.49
CA VAL A 130 -12.57 21.28 0.10
C VAL A 130 -13.82 20.40 -0.06
N LYS A 131 -14.51 20.13 1.05
CA LYS A 131 -15.77 19.37 1.03
C LYS A 131 -16.81 20.14 0.24
N GLY A 132 -17.37 19.48 -0.80
CA GLY A 132 -18.36 20.09 -1.71
C GLY A 132 -17.76 20.85 -2.89
N LEU A 133 -16.41 20.89 -3.04
CA LEU A 133 -15.77 21.38 -4.28
C LEU A 133 -15.75 20.33 -5.39
N PHE A 134 -15.94 19.08 -5.03
CA PHE A 134 -15.96 17.96 -5.98
C PHE A 134 -17.38 17.51 -6.23
N GLU A 135 -17.71 17.27 -7.48
CA GLU A 135 -19.03 16.82 -7.91
C GLU A 135 -19.15 15.30 -7.87
N THR A 136 -18.00 14.60 -7.94
CA THR A 136 -17.96 13.16 -8.04
C THR A 136 -16.96 12.52 -7.08
N ILE A 137 -17.22 11.27 -6.70
CA ILE A 137 -16.27 10.45 -5.92
C ILE A 137 -14.94 10.26 -6.67
N ALA A 138 -14.99 10.25 -8.01
CA ALA A 138 -13.79 10.14 -8.83
C ALA A 138 -12.86 11.35 -8.64
N GLU A 139 -13.41 12.55 -8.59
CA GLU A 139 -12.64 13.78 -8.34
C GLU A 139 -12.06 13.80 -6.93
N GLU A 140 -12.83 13.39 -5.92
CA GLU A 140 -12.34 13.26 -4.54
C GLU A 140 -11.15 12.29 -4.47
N ARG A 141 -11.25 11.12 -5.09
CA ARG A 141 -10.17 10.14 -5.14
C ARG A 141 -8.96 10.65 -5.91
N SER A 142 -9.19 11.37 -7.01
CA SER A 142 -8.12 12.01 -7.78
C SER A 142 -7.36 13.01 -6.94
N TYR A 143 -8.08 13.86 -6.20
CA TYR A 143 -7.46 14.79 -5.26
C TYR A 143 -6.61 14.08 -4.22
N ILE A 144 -7.14 13.03 -3.57
CA ILE A 144 -6.40 12.26 -2.54
C ILE A 144 -5.14 11.65 -3.14
N LEU A 145 -5.23 10.96 -4.29
CA LEU A 145 -4.09 10.31 -4.94
C LEU A 145 -3.00 11.31 -5.32
N CYS A 146 -3.37 12.45 -5.91
CA CYS A 146 -2.41 13.49 -6.25
C CYS A 146 -1.73 14.07 -5.00
N ARG A 147 -2.48 14.26 -3.90
CA ARG A 147 -1.91 14.71 -2.63
C ARG A 147 -0.94 13.69 -2.03
N LEU A 148 -1.22 12.39 -2.15
CA LEU A 148 -0.32 11.33 -1.71
C LEU A 148 0.94 11.25 -2.59
N LYS A 149 0.80 11.44 -3.91
CA LYS A 149 1.95 11.49 -4.81
C LYS A 149 2.87 12.67 -4.49
N LEU A 150 2.31 13.86 -4.32
CA LEU A 150 3.08 15.04 -3.93
C LEU A 150 3.79 14.83 -2.59
N LEU A 151 3.13 14.19 -1.62
CA LEU A 151 3.74 13.86 -0.35
C LEU A 151 4.91 12.87 -0.50
N SER A 152 4.79 11.85 -1.34
CA SER A 152 5.88 10.90 -1.58
C SER A 152 7.12 11.58 -2.18
N LEU A 153 6.90 12.53 -3.10
CA LEU A 153 7.97 13.36 -3.68
C LEU A 153 8.59 14.29 -2.65
N GLU A 154 7.78 14.96 -1.85
CA GLU A 154 8.24 15.89 -0.81
C GLU A 154 9.10 15.21 0.25
N LEU A 155 8.63 14.07 0.76
CA LEU A 155 9.29 13.33 1.83
C LEU A 155 10.42 12.42 1.34
N ASN A 156 10.52 12.20 0.04
CA ASN A 156 11.42 11.22 -0.57
C ASN A 156 11.28 9.81 0.03
N VAL A 157 10.05 9.42 0.35
CA VAL A 157 9.72 8.07 0.86
C VAL A 157 8.64 7.41 0.00
N PRO A 158 8.68 6.08 -0.19
CA PRO A 158 7.59 5.37 -0.85
C PRO A 158 6.32 5.40 -0.01
N ILE A 159 5.19 5.59 -0.69
CA ILE A 159 3.85 5.49 -0.11
C ILE A 159 3.11 4.34 -0.78
N ILE A 160 2.67 3.38 0.01
CA ILE A 160 1.90 2.23 -0.43
C ILE A 160 0.46 2.41 0.03
N VAL A 161 -0.48 2.56 -0.91
CA VAL A 161 -1.91 2.72 -0.60
C VAL A 161 -2.70 1.52 -1.06
N LEU A 162 -3.48 0.94 -0.16
CA LEU A 162 -4.41 -0.14 -0.48
C LEU A 162 -5.68 0.45 -1.11
N SER A 163 -6.22 -0.24 -2.11
CA SER A 163 -7.45 0.17 -2.79
C SER A 163 -8.38 -1.02 -3.01
N GLN A 164 -9.64 -0.86 -2.64
CA GLN A 164 -10.63 -1.88 -2.86
C GLN A 164 -11.31 -1.69 -4.21
N LEU A 165 -11.37 -2.77 -5.00
CA LEU A 165 -12.12 -2.80 -6.25
C LEU A 165 -13.57 -3.21 -5.97
N ASN A 166 -14.50 -2.33 -6.26
CA ASN A 166 -15.95 -2.55 -6.05
C ASN A 166 -16.68 -2.83 -7.37
N CYS A 167 -15.98 -3.37 -8.36
CA CYS A 167 -16.60 -3.78 -9.61
C CYS A 167 -17.20 -5.19 -9.51
N PRO A 168 -18.37 -5.45 -10.12
CA PRO A 168 -18.86 -6.79 -10.32
C PRO A 168 -17.83 -7.64 -11.06
N VAL A 169 -17.79 -8.92 -10.76
CA VAL A 169 -16.98 -9.87 -11.53
C VAL A 169 -17.64 -10.01 -12.90
N ASP A 170 -16.91 -9.66 -13.94
CA ASP A 170 -17.29 -10.02 -15.30
C ASP A 170 -16.88 -11.48 -15.54
N GLU A 171 -17.84 -12.37 -15.80
CA GLU A 171 -17.56 -13.78 -16.08
C GLU A 171 -16.57 -14.00 -17.24
N LYS A 172 -16.52 -13.04 -18.17
CA LYS A 172 -15.56 -13.04 -19.28
C LYS A 172 -14.18 -12.51 -18.90
N ARG A 173 -14.09 -11.76 -17.79
CA ARG A 173 -12.85 -11.13 -17.33
C ARG A 173 -12.76 -11.15 -15.80
N ILE A 174 -12.37 -12.29 -15.27
CA ILE A 174 -12.21 -12.49 -13.83
C ILE A 174 -10.97 -11.80 -13.28
N ARG A 175 -9.86 -11.78 -14.06
CA ARG A 175 -8.61 -11.10 -13.68
C ARG A 175 -8.82 -9.59 -13.66
N PRO A 176 -8.39 -8.91 -12.58
CA PRO A 176 -8.48 -7.45 -12.49
C PRO A 176 -7.47 -6.75 -13.39
N ASP A 177 -7.82 -5.58 -13.86
CA ASP A 177 -6.93 -4.65 -14.57
C ASP A 177 -7.25 -3.19 -14.22
N LEU A 178 -6.57 -2.24 -14.89
CA LEU A 178 -6.72 -0.81 -14.62
C LEU A 178 -8.16 -0.31 -14.85
N ALA A 179 -8.92 -0.90 -15.79
CA ALA A 179 -10.30 -0.52 -16.03
C ALA A 179 -11.24 -0.83 -14.85
N ASP A 180 -10.84 -1.73 -13.93
CA ASP A 180 -11.63 -2.05 -12.74
C ASP A 180 -11.65 -0.91 -11.69
N PHE A 181 -10.79 0.09 -11.82
CA PHE A 181 -10.88 1.34 -11.05
C PHE A 181 -12.00 2.27 -11.53
N ARG A 182 -12.57 2.00 -12.71
CA ARG A 182 -13.66 2.78 -13.32
C ARG A 182 -13.31 4.27 -13.37
N ASP A 183 -14.17 5.11 -12.78
CA ASP A 183 -14.02 6.58 -12.79
C ASP A 183 -12.70 7.07 -12.18
N SER A 184 -12.03 6.27 -11.36
CA SER A 184 -10.73 6.61 -10.77
C SER A 184 -9.53 6.15 -11.60
N GLN A 185 -9.73 5.49 -12.75
CA GLN A 185 -8.64 4.95 -13.58
C GLN A 185 -7.67 6.05 -14.01
N SER A 186 -8.17 7.15 -14.55
CA SER A 186 -7.33 8.27 -15.03
C SER A 186 -6.48 8.87 -13.90
N ALA A 187 -7.02 8.96 -12.69
CA ALA A 187 -6.28 9.46 -11.53
C ALA A 187 -5.17 8.49 -11.11
N ILE A 188 -5.45 7.20 -11.13
CA ILE A 188 -4.46 6.16 -10.84
C ILE A 188 -3.32 6.21 -11.87
N GLU A 189 -3.65 6.27 -13.16
CA GLU A 189 -2.66 6.35 -14.24
C GLU A 189 -1.82 7.63 -14.20
N LEU A 190 -2.39 8.73 -13.71
CA LEU A 190 -1.69 10.00 -13.58
C LEU A 190 -0.77 10.05 -12.35
N CYS A 191 -1.23 9.54 -11.22
CA CYS A 191 -0.58 9.77 -9.92
C CYS A 191 0.26 8.59 -9.43
N ALA A 192 -0.12 7.34 -9.75
CA ALA A 192 0.61 6.16 -9.31
C ALA A 192 1.81 5.86 -10.22
N ASP A 193 2.91 5.40 -9.62
CA ASP A 193 4.07 4.88 -10.36
C ASP A 193 3.87 3.41 -10.71
N LYS A 194 3.29 2.65 -9.77
CA LYS A 194 2.98 1.22 -9.92
C LYS A 194 1.60 0.91 -9.38
N VAL A 195 0.93 -0.01 -10.04
CA VAL A 195 -0.32 -0.62 -9.55
C VAL A 195 -0.11 -2.13 -9.47
N CYS A 196 -0.41 -2.71 -8.33
CA CYS A 196 -0.34 -4.14 -8.11
C CYS A 196 -1.73 -4.68 -7.75
N PHE A 197 -2.29 -5.53 -8.59
CA PHE A 197 -3.52 -6.23 -8.27
C PHE A 197 -3.19 -7.55 -7.59
N ILE A 198 -3.91 -7.82 -6.50
CA ILE A 198 -3.94 -9.14 -5.87
C ILE A 198 -5.16 -9.88 -6.39
N HIS A 199 -4.90 -11.02 -7.04
CA HIS A 199 -5.91 -11.89 -7.60
C HIS A 199 -5.73 -13.31 -7.07
N ARG A 200 -6.84 -13.94 -6.69
CA ARG A 200 -6.87 -15.30 -6.16
C ARG A 200 -7.87 -16.12 -6.96
N PRO A 201 -7.40 -16.83 -8.00
CA PRO A 201 -8.26 -17.63 -8.89
C PRO A 201 -9.13 -18.63 -8.14
N GLU A 202 -8.62 -19.21 -7.04
CA GLU A 202 -9.33 -20.20 -6.22
C GLU A 202 -10.66 -19.69 -5.64
N TYR A 203 -10.82 -18.37 -5.46
CA TYR A 203 -12.09 -17.79 -5.03
C TYR A 203 -13.19 -17.87 -6.11
N TYR A 204 -12.82 -18.17 -7.34
CA TYR A 204 -13.70 -18.31 -8.50
C TYR A 204 -13.74 -19.76 -9.01
N HIS A 205 -13.33 -20.72 -8.17
CA HIS A 205 -13.25 -22.14 -8.54
C HIS A 205 -12.34 -22.42 -9.76
N LEU A 206 -11.32 -21.59 -9.95
CA LEU A 206 -10.30 -21.77 -10.97
C LEU A 206 -9.03 -22.33 -10.35
N ASP A 207 -8.34 -23.17 -11.10
CA ASP A 207 -7.02 -23.66 -10.71
C ASP A 207 -5.98 -22.55 -10.78
N GLY A 208 -5.06 -22.53 -9.83
CA GLY A 208 -3.94 -21.58 -9.80
C GLY A 208 -3.64 -21.05 -8.40
N GLY A 209 -2.43 -20.58 -8.21
CA GLY A 209 -2.02 -19.86 -7.01
C GLY A 209 -2.45 -18.40 -7.07
N ALA A 210 -2.33 -17.71 -5.94
CA ALA A 210 -2.54 -16.27 -5.91
C ALA A 210 -1.58 -15.54 -6.85
N GLU A 211 -2.06 -14.49 -7.48
CA GLU A 211 -1.31 -13.72 -8.47
C GLU A 211 -1.13 -12.27 -8.03
N PHE A 212 0.07 -11.74 -8.24
CA PHE A 212 0.31 -10.30 -8.32
C PHE A 212 0.38 -9.90 -9.79
N ILE A 213 -0.52 -9.04 -10.21
CA ILE A 213 -0.53 -8.45 -11.55
C ILE A 213 -0.01 -7.02 -11.40
N ILE A 214 1.24 -6.79 -11.79
CA ILE A 214 1.94 -5.53 -11.56
C ILE A 214 1.95 -4.72 -12.84
N HIS A 215 1.40 -3.53 -12.78
CA HIS A 215 1.49 -2.51 -13.82
C HIS A 215 2.50 -1.45 -13.38
N ASP A 216 3.66 -1.42 -14.01
CA ASP A 216 4.53 -0.25 -13.98
C ASP A 216 3.95 0.74 -15.01
N ILE A 217 3.38 1.82 -14.48
CA ILE A 217 2.63 2.79 -15.31
C ILE A 217 3.53 3.42 -16.38
N ARG A 218 4.81 3.57 -16.08
CA ARG A 218 5.79 4.15 -17.03
C ARG A 218 6.17 3.17 -18.15
N LYS A 219 6.18 1.87 -17.88
CA LYS A 219 6.64 0.83 -18.83
C LYS A 219 5.55 0.26 -19.73
N LYS A 220 4.27 0.62 -19.51
CA LYS A 220 3.10 0.24 -20.32
C LYS A 220 2.87 -1.26 -20.53
N LYS A 221 3.57 -2.14 -19.82
CA LYS A 221 3.40 -3.59 -19.94
C LYS A 221 3.20 -4.21 -18.57
N PRO A 222 2.06 -4.89 -18.34
CA PRO A 222 1.83 -5.58 -17.08
C PRO A 222 2.73 -6.81 -16.98
N LEU A 223 3.12 -7.09 -15.74
CA LEU A 223 3.87 -8.25 -15.36
C LEU A 223 3.05 -9.06 -14.36
N THR A 224 3.05 -10.38 -14.48
CA THR A 224 2.34 -11.26 -13.56
C THR A 224 3.31 -12.12 -12.78
N LEU A 225 3.15 -12.14 -11.46
CA LEU A 225 3.83 -13.05 -10.55
C LEU A 225 2.81 -13.98 -9.92
N THR A 226 3.07 -15.27 -9.95
CA THR A 226 2.28 -16.25 -9.21
C THR A 226 3.00 -16.56 -7.90
N PHE A 227 2.27 -16.62 -6.79
CA PHE A 227 2.82 -16.94 -5.48
C PHE A 227 1.82 -17.74 -4.66
N GLN A 228 2.32 -18.41 -3.61
CA GLN A 228 1.45 -19.06 -2.63
C GLN A 228 1.28 -18.14 -1.42
N PHE A 229 0.03 -17.92 -1.01
CA PHE A 229 -0.29 -17.02 0.12
C PHE A 229 0.35 -17.47 1.43
N GLU A 230 0.57 -18.78 1.60
CA GLU A 230 1.27 -19.36 2.74
C GLU A 230 2.70 -18.83 2.89
N ASN A 231 3.39 -18.60 1.78
CA ASN A 231 4.76 -18.07 1.77
C ASN A 231 4.87 -16.60 2.18
N ILE A 232 3.73 -15.88 2.24
CA ILE A 232 3.71 -14.48 2.70
C ILE A 232 3.96 -14.40 4.21
N TYR A 233 3.58 -15.43 4.97
CA TYR A 233 3.76 -15.52 6.42
C TYR A 233 5.00 -16.28 6.85
N ASP A 234 5.55 -17.15 6.00
CA ASP A 234 6.72 -17.95 6.33
C ASP A 234 8.02 -17.13 6.24
N ASN A 235 8.66 -16.94 7.39
CA ASN A 235 9.97 -16.29 7.50
C ASN A 235 11.15 -17.21 7.10
N ASN A 236 10.91 -18.44 6.63
CA ASN A 236 11.94 -19.49 6.52
C ASN A 236 12.11 -20.10 5.11
N LYS A 237 11.70 -19.44 4.03
CA LYS A 237 12.05 -19.93 2.68
C LYS A 237 12.42 -18.81 1.72
#